data_180a5119cfbb51534318e8ea72fe8b8d
#
_entry.id   180a5119cfbb51534318e8ea72fe8b8d
#
_cell.length_a   1.000
_cell.length_b   1.000
_cell.length_c   1.000
_cell.angle_alpha   90.00
_cell.angle_beta   90.00
_cell.angle_gamma   90.00
#
_symmetry.space_group_name_H-M   'P 1'
#
loop_
_entity.id
_entity.type
_entity.pdbx_description
1 polymer ?
#
loop_
_entity_poly.entity_id
_entity_poly.type
_entity_poly.pdbx_seq_one_letter_code
_entity_poly.pdbx_strand_id
1 'polypeptide(L)'
;QHSIGQRASALILFVLTQEDNDLIIIDQPEDDLDNQIIYDEVISTINKKKKSIQFIFATHNANIPVLGDAECVISTQYDEKINADIGNIDCKNTHKKIVDIMEGGKEAFEKRKLIYTNWNEASKV
;
A
#
# COMPACT_ATOMS: atom_id res chain seq x y z
N GLN A 1 21.37 -20.17 -2.33
CA GLN A 1 19.93 -20.44 -2.60
C GLN A 1 19.15 -19.26 -2.04
N HIS A 2 18.44 -18.54 -2.89
CA HIS A 2 17.57 -17.46 -2.45
C HIS A 2 16.29 -18.04 -1.82
N SER A 3 15.77 -17.37 -0.78
CA SER A 3 14.48 -17.74 -0.17
C SER A 3 13.33 -17.56 -1.16
N ILE A 4 12.19 -18.20 -0.91
CA ILE A 4 10.98 -18.05 -1.74
C ILE A 4 10.57 -16.58 -1.83
N GLY A 5 10.58 -15.85 -0.70
CA GLY A 5 10.26 -14.42 -0.66
C GLY A 5 11.23 -13.56 -1.49
N GLN A 6 12.53 -13.86 -1.50
CA GLN A 6 13.49 -13.13 -2.34
C GLN A 6 13.25 -13.34 -3.84
N ARG A 7 12.76 -14.50 -4.24
CA ARG A 7 12.41 -14.77 -5.65
C ARG A 7 11.13 -14.03 -6.06
N ALA A 8 10.13 -14.02 -5.18
CA ALA A 8 8.89 -13.28 -5.41
C ALA A 8 9.16 -11.77 -5.50
N SER A 9 9.99 -11.22 -4.60
CA SER A 9 10.44 -9.84 -4.65
C SER A 9 11.10 -9.49 -5.98
N ALA A 10 12.05 -10.31 -6.43
CA ALA A 10 12.74 -10.10 -7.69
C ALA A 10 11.79 -10.14 -8.89
N LEU A 11 10.78 -11.02 -8.88
CA LEU A 11 9.79 -11.12 -9.95
C LEU A 11 8.88 -9.88 -9.99
N ILE A 12 8.36 -9.44 -8.84
CA ILE A 12 7.51 -8.25 -8.76
C ILE A 12 8.29 -7.01 -9.23
N LEU A 13 9.51 -6.82 -8.75
CA LEU A 13 10.35 -5.71 -9.18
C LEU A 13 10.69 -5.79 -10.67
N PHE A 14 10.95 -6.98 -11.20
CA PHE A 14 11.15 -7.18 -12.63
C PHE A 14 9.91 -6.75 -13.43
N VAL A 15 8.70 -7.17 -13.03
CA VAL A 15 7.45 -6.76 -13.69
C VAL A 15 7.25 -5.24 -13.61
N LEU A 16 7.48 -4.64 -12.46
CA LEU A 16 7.34 -3.19 -12.25
C LEU A 16 8.34 -2.37 -13.09
N THR A 17 9.48 -2.94 -13.44
CA THR A 17 10.51 -2.25 -14.24
C THR A 17 10.34 -2.38 -15.75
N GLN A 18 9.44 -3.24 -16.23
CA GLN A 18 9.16 -3.37 -17.67
C GLN A 18 8.62 -2.06 -18.23
N GLU A 19 9.12 -1.66 -19.40
CA GLU A 19 8.75 -0.40 -20.06
C GLU A 19 7.68 -0.58 -21.16
N ASP A 20 7.47 -1.81 -21.60
CA ASP A 20 6.56 -2.15 -22.71
C ASP A 20 5.10 -2.36 -22.25
N ASN A 21 4.81 -2.17 -20.96
CA ASN A 21 3.46 -2.36 -20.42
C ASN A 21 2.75 -1.01 -20.24
N ASP A 22 1.52 -0.94 -20.73
CA ASP A 22 0.62 0.20 -20.48
C ASP A 22 -0.14 0.05 -19.15
N LEU A 23 -0.32 -1.20 -18.70
CA LEU A 23 -1.06 -1.57 -17.49
C LEU A 23 -0.35 -2.68 -16.74
N ILE A 24 -0.19 -2.52 -15.44
CA ILE A 24 0.32 -3.56 -14.52
C ILE A 24 -0.71 -3.77 -13.41
N ILE A 25 -1.14 -5.02 -13.23
CA ILE A 25 -2.07 -5.43 -12.16
C ILE A 25 -1.33 -6.36 -11.20
N ILE A 26 -1.35 -6.03 -9.92
CA ILE A 26 -0.69 -6.83 -8.86
C ILE A 26 -1.70 -7.09 -7.74
N ASP A 27 -1.85 -8.38 -7.42
CA ASP A 27 -2.70 -8.84 -6.34
C ASP A 27 -1.85 -9.20 -5.12
N GLN A 28 -2.12 -8.56 -3.99
CA GLN A 28 -1.54 -8.80 -2.67
C GLN A 28 0.00 -8.94 -2.66
N PRO A 29 0.75 -7.92 -3.12
CA PRO A 29 2.22 -7.98 -3.10
C PRO A 29 2.80 -8.13 -1.68
N GLU A 30 2.07 -7.72 -0.66
CA GLU A 30 2.45 -7.83 0.75
C GLU A 30 2.54 -9.27 1.27
N ASP A 31 1.94 -10.24 0.60
CA ASP A 31 2.03 -11.65 0.98
C ASP A 31 3.43 -12.22 0.70
N ASP A 32 4.14 -11.64 -0.27
CA ASP A 32 5.45 -12.08 -0.72
C ASP A 32 6.59 -11.08 -0.42
N LEU A 33 6.24 -9.84 -0.07
CA LEU A 33 7.18 -8.75 0.18
C LEU A 33 7.11 -8.29 1.64
N ASP A 34 8.24 -8.04 2.27
CA ASP A 34 8.27 -7.34 3.55
C ASP A 34 8.00 -5.82 3.38
N ASN A 35 7.61 -5.16 4.47
CA ASN A 35 7.26 -3.73 4.46
C ASN A 35 8.42 -2.84 4.01
N GLN A 36 9.66 -3.23 4.26
CA GLN A 36 10.84 -2.45 3.87
C GLN A 36 10.99 -2.46 2.34
N ILE A 37 10.88 -3.62 1.71
CA ILE A 37 10.94 -3.76 0.25
C ILE A 37 9.76 -3.04 -0.42
N ILE A 38 8.55 -3.15 0.15
CA ILE A 38 7.37 -2.42 -0.36
C ILE A 38 7.66 -0.92 -0.36
N TYR A 39 8.18 -0.38 0.74
CA TYR A 39 8.45 1.05 0.86
C TYR A 39 9.58 1.50 -0.07
N ASP A 40 10.75 0.87 0.01
CA ASP A 40 11.95 1.34 -0.68
C ASP A 40 11.89 1.15 -2.20
N GLU A 41 11.32 0.05 -2.66
CA GLU A 41 11.42 -0.33 -4.06
C GLU A 41 10.09 -0.23 -4.80
N VAL A 42 9.00 -0.80 -4.27
CA VAL A 42 7.69 -0.81 -4.95
C VAL A 42 7.12 0.61 -5.01
N ILE A 43 7.02 1.30 -3.88
CA ILE A 43 6.49 2.67 -3.81
C ILE A 43 7.34 3.63 -4.63
N SER A 44 8.67 3.52 -4.53
CA SER A 44 9.57 4.35 -5.33
C SER A 44 9.37 4.14 -6.84
N THR A 45 9.17 2.90 -7.27
CA THR A 45 8.93 2.57 -8.69
C THR A 45 7.58 3.07 -9.18
N ILE A 46 6.51 2.86 -8.39
CA ILE A 46 5.17 3.39 -8.69
C ILE A 46 5.23 4.90 -8.90
N ASN A 47 5.78 5.63 -7.94
CA ASN A 47 5.83 7.10 -7.99
C ASN A 47 6.62 7.65 -9.18
N LYS A 48 7.62 6.90 -9.66
CA LYS A 48 8.38 7.27 -10.87
C LYS A 48 7.61 7.00 -12.16
N LYS A 49 6.85 5.90 -12.21
CA LYS A 49 6.29 5.37 -13.46
C LYS A 49 4.78 5.61 -13.63
N LYS A 50 4.04 5.97 -12.58
CA LYS A 50 2.57 6.13 -12.63
C LYS A 50 2.06 7.19 -13.62
N LYS A 51 2.93 8.04 -14.13
CA LYS A 51 2.59 9.01 -15.20
C LYS A 51 2.56 8.39 -16.58
N SER A 52 3.22 7.26 -16.78
CA SER A 52 3.34 6.58 -18.07
C SER A 52 2.71 5.20 -18.08
N ILE A 53 2.56 4.56 -16.93
CA ILE A 53 2.00 3.21 -16.76
C ILE A 53 0.85 3.28 -15.77
N GLN A 54 -0.28 2.64 -16.08
CA GLN A 54 -1.36 2.47 -15.12
C GLN A 54 -1.05 1.30 -14.19
N PHE A 55 -1.12 1.53 -12.89
CA PHE A 55 -1.00 0.48 -11.86
C PHE A 55 -2.35 0.21 -11.22
N ILE A 56 -2.69 -1.06 -11.05
CA ILE A 56 -3.85 -1.52 -10.27
C ILE A 56 -3.35 -2.49 -9.21
N PHE A 57 -3.59 -2.18 -7.94
CA PHE A 57 -3.25 -3.06 -6.82
C PHE A 57 -4.50 -3.51 -6.08
N ALA A 58 -4.61 -4.81 -5.85
CA ALA A 58 -5.46 -5.32 -4.79
C ALA A 58 -4.57 -5.53 -3.56
N THR A 59 -4.86 -4.86 -2.46
CA THR A 59 -3.97 -4.84 -1.29
C THR A 59 -4.72 -4.58 0.01
N HIS A 60 -4.20 -5.07 1.12
CA HIS A 60 -4.60 -4.70 2.48
C HIS A 60 -3.49 -3.92 3.22
N ASN A 61 -2.41 -3.54 2.53
CA ASN A 61 -1.30 -2.76 3.09
C ASN A 61 -1.48 -1.27 2.78
N ALA A 62 -1.71 -0.47 3.83
CA ALA A 62 -1.94 0.97 3.71
C ALA A 62 -0.79 1.75 3.05
N ASN A 63 0.44 1.24 3.10
CA ASN A 63 1.59 1.87 2.46
C ASN A 63 1.38 2.03 0.94
N ILE A 64 0.71 1.08 0.29
CA ILE A 64 0.52 1.13 -1.16
C ILE A 64 -0.37 2.31 -1.58
N PRO A 65 -1.63 2.44 -1.12
CA PRO A 65 -2.45 3.58 -1.53
C PRO A 65 -1.97 4.91 -0.95
N VAL A 66 -1.47 4.95 0.29
CA VAL A 66 -1.11 6.20 0.96
C VAL A 66 0.22 6.75 0.47
N LEU A 67 1.28 5.94 0.48
CA LEU A 67 2.62 6.38 0.07
C LEU A 67 2.82 6.33 -1.45
N GLY A 68 2.03 5.49 -2.14
CA GLY A 68 1.96 5.46 -3.60
C GLY A 68 1.12 6.60 -4.18
N ASP A 69 0.47 7.41 -3.32
CA ASP A 69 -0.36 8.55 -3.72
C ASP A 69 -1.38 8.13 -4.79
N ALA A 70 -2.29 7.24 -4.40
CA ALA A 70 -3.25 6.62 -5.32
C ALA A 70 -4.29 7.63 -5.80
N GLU A 71 -4.44 7.78 -7.10
CA GLU A 71 -5.46 8.63 -7.73
C GLU A 71 -6.87 8.10 -7.53
N CYS A 72 -7.03 6.77 -7.41
CA CYS A 72 -8.32 6.12 -7.19
C CYS A 72 -8.17 4.98 -6.18
N VAL A 73 -8.99 4.99 -5.16
CA VAL A 73 -9.10 3.94 -4.14
C VAL A 73 -10.50 3.37 -4.17
N ILE A 74 -10.59 2.06 -4.36
CA ILE A 74 -11.85 1.31 -4.29
C ILE A 74 -11.79 0.45 -3.03
N SER A 75 -12.55 0.81 -2.00
CA SER A 75 -12.67 0.02 -0.78
C SER A 75 -13.87 -0.90 -0.85
N THR A 76 -13.67 -2.18 -0.61
CA THR A 76 -14.72 -3.19 -0.61
C THR A 76 -14.96 -3.73 0.79
N GLN A 77 -16.20 -3.89 1.18
CA GLN A 77 -16.62 -4.48 2.44
C GLN A 77 -17.80 -5.44 2.20
N TYR A 78 -17.85 -6.50 2.98
CA TYR A 78 -18.99 -7.42 3.01
C TYR A 78 -19.83 -7.18 4.25
N ASP A 79 -21.11 -6.83 4.01
CA ASP A 79 -22.14 -6.72 5.03
C ASP A 79 -23.47 -7.16 4.38
N GLU A 80 -23.81 -8.44 4.56
CA GLU A 80 -24.88 -9.16 3.85
C GLU A 80 -24.73 -9.16 2.31
N LYS A 81 -24.12 -8.14 1.75
CA LYS A 81 -23.75 -7.97 0.34
C LYS A 81 -22.41 -7.27 0.22
N ILE A 82 -21.81 -7.38 -0.97
CA ILE A 82 -20.58 -6.63 -1.28
C ILE A 82 -20.96 -5.16 -1.50
N ASN A 83 -20.37 -4.28 -0.73
CA ASN A 83 -20.44 -2.83 -0.87
C ASN A 83 -19.08 -2.33 -1.34
N ALA A 84 -19.07 -1.35 -2.25
CA ALA A 84 -17.86 -0.70 -2.72
C ALA A 84 -18.00 0.82 -2.62
N ASP A 85 -16.98 1.47 -2.07
CA ASP A 85 -16.85 2.92 -2.04
C ASP A 85 -15.64 3.32 -2.91
N ILE A 86 -15.80 4.36 -3.71
CA ILE A 86 -14.77 4.86 -4.63
C ILE A 86 -14.42 6.30 -4.25
N GLY A 87 -13.14 6.59 -4.18
CA GLY A 87 -12.64 7.94 -3.93
C GLY A 87 -11.17 8.08 -4.26
N ASN A 88 -10.65 9.29 -4.24
CA ASN A 88 -9.21 9.53 -4.31
C ASN A 88 -8.58 9.55 -2.90
N ILE A 89 -7.24 9.55 -2.85
CA ILE A 89 -6.51 9.51 -1.58
C ILE A 89 -6.77 10.75 -0.70
N ASP A 90 -7.15 11.90 -1.27
CA ASP A 90 -7.41 13.13 -0.53
C ASP A 90 -8.81 13.20 0.09
N CYS A 91 -9.71 12.29 -0.28
CA CYS A 91 -11.07 12.26 0.26
C CYS A 91 -11.11 11.78 1.70
N LYS A 92 -11.77 12.55 2.58
CA LYS A 92 -11.96 12.17 4.01
C LYS A 92 -12.60 10.80 4.20
N ASN A 93 -13.56 10.43 3.33
CA ASN A 93 -14.20 9.13 3.39
C ASN A 93 -13.20 8.02 3.05
N THR A 94 -12.35 8.22 2.05
CA THR A 94 -11.27 7.29 1.69
C THR A 94 -10.28 7.12 2.85
N HIS A 95 -9.85 8.21 3.50
CA HIS A 95 -8.99 8.15 4.69
C HIS A 95 -9.61 7.28 5.78
N LYS A 96 -10.90 7.50 6.06
CA LYS A 96 -11.61 6.71 7.07
C LYS A 96 -11.63 5.22 6.70
N LYS A 97 -11.95 4.89 5.45
CA LYS A 97 -11.99 3.50 4.98
C LYS A 97 -10.61 2.82 5.06
N ILE A 98 -9.55 3.50 4.68
CA ILE A 98 -8.17 2.98 4.81
C ILE A 98 -7.86 2.68 6.27
N VAL A 99 -8.12 3.61 7.18
CA VAL A 99 -7.87 3.44 8.61
C VAL A 99 -8.72 2.29 9.19
N ASP A 100 -10.00 2.23 8.85
CA ASP A 100 -10.91 1.20 9.38
C ASP A 100 -10.56 -0.20 8.86
N ILE A 101 -10.18 -0.35 7.58
CA ILE A 101 -9.92 -1.63 6.94
C ILE A 101 -8.49 -2.12 7.17
N MET A 102 -7.49 -1.23 6.99
CA MET A 102 -6.08 -1.61 6.94
C MET A 102 -5.33 -1.36 8.25
N GLU A 103 -5.79 -0.41 9.08
CA GLU A 103 -5.11 0.00 10.30
C GLU A 103 -5.77 -0.49 11.59
N GLY A 104 -6.83 -1.28 11.47
CA GLY A 104 -7.56 -1.81 12.63
C GLY A 104 -8.44 -0.78 13.33
N GLY A 105 -8.87 0.25 12.59
CA GLY A 105 -9.72 1.33 13.06
C GLY A 105 -8.97 2.51 13.68
N LYS A 106 -9.70 3.59 13.87
CA LYS A 106 -9.16 4.87 14.33
C LYS A 106 -8.44 4.77 15.68
N GLU A 107 -9.01 4.05 16.63
CA GLU A 107 -8.42 3.93 17.98
C GLU A 107 -7.05 3.23 17.95
N ALA A 108 -6.94 2.12 17.22
CA ALA A 108 -5.69 1.39 17.08
C ALA A 108 -4.64 2.22 16.35
N PHE A 109 -5.03 2.92 15.29
CA PHE A 109 -4.17 3.83 14.54
C PHE A 109 -3.60 4.95 15.43
N GLU A 110 -4.46 5.65 16.18
CA GLU A 110 -4.04 6.75 17.05
C GLU A 110 -3.13 6.27 18.21
N LYS A 111 -3.42 5.11 18.79
CA LYS A 111 -2.55 4.51 19.82
C LYS A 111 -1.15 4.19 19.28
N ARG A 112 -1.06 3.57 18.10
CA ARG A 112 0.24 3.29 17.47
C ARG A 112 1.01 4.57 17.16
N LYS A 113 0.34 5.57 16.59
CA LYS A 113 0.94 6.88 16.29
C LYS A 113 1.54 7.52 17.54
N LEU A 114 0.81 7.52 18.65
CA LEU A 114 1.28 8.07 19.92
C LEU A 114 2.53 7.34 20.43
N ILE A 115 2.52 6.00 20.39
CA ILE A 115 3.65 5.18 20.84
C ILE A 115 4.89 5.46 19.98
N TYR A 116 4.76 5.49 18.65
CA TYR A 116 5.89 5.76 17.75
C TYR A 116 6.43 7.18 17.89
N THR A 117 5.58 8.15 18.14
CA THR A 117 6.02 9.53 18.44
C THR A 117 6.87 9.57 19.71
N ASN A 118 6.42 8.89 20.78
CA ASN A 118 7.16 8.81 22.04
C ASN A 118 8.53 8.12 21.87
N TRP A 119 8.62 7.08 21.04
CA TRP A 119 9.91 6.43 20.75
C TRP A 119 10.89 7.37 20.05
N ASN A 120 10.40 8.17 19.09
CA ASN A 120 11.23 9.13 18.37
C ASN A 120 11.71 10.28 19.29
N GLU A 121 10.92 10.69 20.27
CA GLU A 121 11.31 11.70 21.26
C GLU A 121 12.34 11.15 22.25
N ALA A 122 12.16 9.92 22.71
CA ALA A 122 13.11 9.24 23.61
C ALA A 122 14.48 8.98 22.96
N SER A 123 14.53 8.84 21.62
CA SER A 123 15.78 8.62 20.87
C SER A 123 16.60 9.89 20.65
N LYS A 124 16.12 11.07 21.07
CA LYS A 124 16.80 12.38 20.94
C LYS A 124 17.53 12.82 22.22
N VAL A 125 17.59 11.95 23.24
CA VAL A 125 18.29 12.21 24.53
C VAL A 125 19.68 11.57 24.55
#